data_5f7ad2a06f73433b9321a0a8b9e51479
#
_entry.id   5f7ad2a06f73433b9321a0a8b9e51479
#
_cell.length_a   1.000
_cell.length_b   1.000
_cell.length_c   1.000
_cell.angle_alpha   90.00
_cell.angle_beta   90.00
_cell.angle_gamma   90.00
#
_symmetry.space_group_name_H-M   'P 1'
#
loop_
_entity.id
_entity.type
_entity.pdbx_description
1 polymer ?
#
loop_
_entity_poly.entity_id
_entity_poly.type
_entity_poly.pdbx_seq_one_letter_code
_entity_poly.pdbx_strand_id
1 'polypeptide(L)'
;MELAKKENEKLNSKHQVRLSRIRRILLFFVMVGIESILNVSSGIFSSATKEIKSELKLSDTRFGSFGTANSIGRVASSILFGIFNQRISRKWTTTIFVSFHAFFLFIFKITNNVPILIIFRGFLGFTQTTPSVYVPVWINQFGLSEYKTIQITSLQLFQTIGKLLGHLINFMLGLENWKNGFALEGVILLFLAFCCLISPEDYFSRKLYPKKMETPERLSCTIYEENEIKIDENNKKNEQKHNYFSDLGKLLSHPLYVFSLISRCIIHGLNTCLHFWFSDFLRTVIKEEKNKVIFYYTFICFAGPLGGIIANYLLKPYIGNYESRKSSWPIVILQFIASIFAISIGLMKTTITVCTVTIIFLIFNSSALPLIQGILISCTDKNLSATGFAFASTCTQLATAGTTPMIYGFINDKFKNKYPWLAMVSMMSLNLFAVPLLIFLAILRNKKFDEEEKRKEQLEELKEV
;
A
#
# COMPACT_ATOMS: atom_id res chain seq x y z
N MET A 1 -12.88 56.30 -0.64
CA MET A 1 -13.12 55.42 -1.78
C MET A 1 -12.03 54.36 -1.97
N GLU A 2 -10.75 54.69 -1.85
CA GLU A 2 -9.60 53.77 -1.93
C GLU A 2 -9.50 52.74 -0.79
N LEU A 3 -9.83 53.15 0.44
CA LEU A 3 -9.87 52.25 1.60
C LEU A 3 -10.95 51.16 1.47
N ALA A 4 -12.15 51.53 1.00
CA ALA A 4 -13.23 50.57 0.75
C ALA A 4 -12.88 49.58 -0.37
N LYS A 5 -12.10 50.04 -1.39
CA LYS A 5 -11.63 49.18 -2.48
C LYS A 5 -10.58 48.18 -2.00
N LYS A 6 -9.64 48.60 -1.16
CA LYS A 6 -8.64 47.72 -0.53
C LYS A 6 -9.26 46.69 0.44
N GLU A 7 -10.29 47.10 1.16
CA GLU A 7 -11.01 46.21 2.10
C GLU A 7 -11.82 45.15 1.34
N ASN A 8 -12.49 45.53 0.22
CA ASN A 8 -13.18 44.58 -0.66
C ASN A 8 -12.19 43.60 -1.38
N GLU A 9 -11.04 44.09 -1.82
CA GLU A 9 -9.99 43.20 -2.39
C GLU A 9 -9.45 42.20 -1.37
N LYS A 10 -9.26 42.65 -0.13
CA LYS A 10 -8.83 41.78 1.00
C LYS A 10 -9.89 40.77 1.41
N LEU A 11 -11.16 41.15 1.33
CA LEU A 11 -12.31 40.25 1.62
C LEU A 11 -12.45 39.21 0.50
N ASN A 12 -12.34 39.61 -0.76
CA ASN A 12 -12.38 38.72 -1.93
C ASN A 12 -11.20 37.74 -1.92
N SER A 13 -10.00 38.17 -1.56
CA SER A 13 -8.82 37.28 -1.47
C SER A 13 -9.00 36.23 -0.37
N LYS A 14 -9.48 36.61 0.82
CA LYS A 14 -9.79 35.66 1.90
C LYS A 14 -10.89 34.66 1.51
N HIS A 15 -11.91 35.11 0.79
CA HIS A 15 -12.98 34.23 0.31
C HIS A 15 -12.48 33.23 -0.73
N GLN A 16 -11.62 33.65 -1.65
CA GLN A 16 -11.00 32.76 -2.65
C GLN A 16 -10.08 31.71 -2.00
N VAL A 17 -9.27 32.12 -0.99
CA VAL A 17 -8.41 31.19 -0.24
C VAL A 17 -9.25 30.14 0.50
N ARG A 18 -10.36 30.57 1.13
CA ARG A 18 -11.29 29.66 1.82
C ARG A 18 -11.95 28.67 0.87
N LEU A 19 -12.42 29.10 -0.27
CA LEU A 19 -13.00 28.24 -1.31
C LEU A 19 -11.98 27.25 -1.86
N SER A 20 -10.74 27.68 -2.09
CA SER A 20 -9.65 26.79 -2.50
C SER A 20 -9.35 25.70 -1.44
N ARG A 21 -9.39 26.04 -0.16
CA ARG A 21 -9.20 25.07 0.95
C ARG A 21 -10.33 24.03 0.99
N ILE A 22 -11.58 24.46 0.89
CA ILE A 22 -12.75 23.56 0.88
C ILE A 22 -12.69 22.61 -0.32
N ARG A 23 -12.38 23.10 -1.51
CA ARG A 23 -12.28 22.27 -2.73
C ARG A 23 -11.16 21.22 -2.59
N ARG A 24 -10.00 21.56 -2.01
CA ARG A 24 -8.93 20.61 -1.73
C ARG A 24 -9.35 19.52 -0.75
N ILE A 25 -10.10 19.87 0.31
CA ILE A 25 -10.64 18.92 1.25
C ILE A 25 -11.64 17.98 0.58
N LEU A 26 -12.59 18.52 -0.20
CA LEU A 26 -13.58 17.70 -0.92
C LEU A 26 -12.89 16.75 -1.90
N LEU A 27 -11.91 17.22 -2.66
CA LEU A 27 -11.17 16.38 -3.59
C LEU A 27 -10.35 15.31 -2.88
N PHE A 28 -9.79 15.63 -1.70
CA PHE A 28 -9.13 14.63 -0.86
C PHE A 28 -10.09 13.49 -0.49
N PHE A 29 -11.32 13.80 -0.06
CA PHE A 29 -12.31 12.77 0.25
C PHE A 29 -12.73 11.96 -0.97
N VAL A 30 -12.83 12.57 -2.15
CA VAL A 30 -13.09 11.85 -3.40
C VAL A 30 -11.94 10.88 -3.71
N MET A 31 -10.68 11.33 -3.61
CA MET A 31 -9.50 10.51 -3.88
C MET A 31 -9.38 9.34 -2.90
N VAL A 32 -9.58 9.62 -1.61
CA VAL A 32 -9.57 8.59 -0.57
C VAL A 32 -10.75 7.64 -0.71
N GLY A 33 -11.91 8.15 -1.11
CA GLY A 33 -13.08 7.35 -1.45
C GLY A 33 -12.79 6.39 -2.61
N ILE A 34 -12.16 6.85 -3.68
CA ILE A 34 -11.71 5.98 -4.78
C ILE A 34 -10.79 4.88 -4.25
N GLU A 35 -9.77 5.22 -3.46
CA GLU A 35 -8.85 4.23 -2.86
C GLU A 35 -9.59 3.20 -2.00
N SER A 36 -10.57 3.63 -1.20
CA SER A 36 -11.38 2.73 -0.40
C SER A 36 -12.20 1.79 -1.29
N ILE A 37 -12.95 2.33 -2.22
CA ILE A 37 -13.86 1.54 -3.06
C ILE A 37 -13.11 0.58 -3.99
N LEU A 38 -11.95 0.95 -4.53
CA LEU A 38 -11.10 0.05 -5.32
C LEU A 38 -10.61 -1.20 -4.54
N ASN A 39 -10.73 -1.21 -3.23
CA ASN A 39 -10.38 -2.37 -2.39
C ASN A 39 -11.59 -3.22 -1.98
N VAL A 40 -12.82 -2.79 -2.30
CA VAL A 40 -14.06 -3.52 -1.99
C VAL A 40 -14.08 -4.90 -2.65
N SER A 41 -13.68 -5.00 -3.90
CA SER A 41 -13.59 -6.29 -4.62
C SER A 41 -12.69 -7.31 -3.91
N SER A 42 -11.62 -6.85 -3.25
CA SER A 42 -10.76 -7.75 -2.47
C SER A 42 -11.48 -8.29 -1.23
N GLY A 43 -12.33 -7.49 -0.59
CA GLY A 43 -13.19 -7.92 0.50
C GLY A 43 -14.27 -8.91 0.06
N ILE A 44 -14.90 -8.65 -1.08
CA ILE A 44 -15.90 -9.56 -1.68
C ILE A 44 -15.27 -10.92 -1.97
N PHE A 45 -14.10 -10.97 -2.61
CA PHE A 45 -13.40 -12.23 -2.90
C PHE A 45 -13.07 -13.01 -1.63
N SER A 46 -12.57 -12.38 -0.58
CA SER A 46 -12.21 -13.09 0.64
C SER A 46 -13.43 -13.52 1.47
N SER A 47 -14.55 -12.79 1.43
CA SER A 47 -15.77 -13.16 2.15
C SER A 47 -16.56 -14.28 1.47
N ALA A 48 -16.64 -14.30 0.13
CA ALA A 48 -17.40 -15.26 -0.66
C ALA A 48 -16.55 -16.39 -1.23
N THR A 49 -15.34 -16.63 -0.71
CA THR A 49 -14.41 -17.65 -1.25
C THR A 49 -15.08 -19.01 -1.44
N LYS A 50 -15.85 -19.47 -0.46
CA LYS A 50 -16.54 -20.77 -0.52
C LYS A 50 -17.63 -20.80 -1.60
N GLU A 51 -18.41 -19.74 -1.69
CA GLU A 51 -19.50 -19.60 -2.66
C GLU A 51 -18.96 -19.50 -4.08
N ILE A 52 -17.95 -18.67 -4.31
CA ILE A 52 -17.28 -18.53 -5.62
C ILE A 52 -16.68 -19.86 -6.07
N LYS A 53 -15.96 -20.56 -5.17
CA LYS A 53 -15.38 -21.87 -5.48
C LYS A 53 -16.47 -22.90 -5.84
N SER A 54 -17.57 -22.91 -5.12
CA SER A 54 -18.70 -23.83 -5.37
C SER A 54 -19.39 -23.53 -6.70
N GLU A 55 -19.74 -22.26 -6.97
CA GLU A 55 -20.45 -21.84 -8.18
C GLU A 55 -19.61 -22.08 -9.44
N LEU A 56 -18.33 -21.70 -9.41
CA LEU A 56 -17.43 -21.82 -10.55
C LEU A 56 -16.67 -23.14 -10.61
N LYS A 57 -16.93 -24.07 -9.67
CA LYS A 57 -16.27 -25.38 -9.55
C LYS A 57 -14.74 -25.29 -9.54
N LEU A 58 -14.21 -24.38 -8.71
CA LEU A 58 -12.79 -24.09 -8.64
C LEU A 58 -12.08 -24.91 -7.57
N SER A 59 -10.87 -25.38 -7.89
CA SER A 59 -9.91 -25.79 -6.86
C SER A 59 -9.34 -24.57 -6.13
N ASP A 60 -8.74 -24.79 -4.97
CA ASP A 60 -8.13 -23.71 -4.18
C ASP A 60 -6.96 -23.05 -4.94
N THR A 61 -6.18 -23.82 -5.70
CA THR A 61 -5.12 -23.31 -6.58
C THR A 61 -5.69 -22.38 -7.67
N ARG A 62 -6.77 -22.78 -8.34
CA ARG A 62 -7.43 -21.94 -9.36
C ARG A 62 -8.04 -20.69 -8.75
N PHE A 63 -8.59 -20.77 -7.56
CA PHE A 63 -9.09 -19.59 -6.84
C PHE A 63 -7.93 -18.64 -6.47
N GLY A 64 -6.80 -19.17 -6.00
CA GLY A 64 -5.58 -18.38 -5.72
C GLY A 64 -5.05 -17.63 -6.95
N SER A 65 -5.25 -18.19 -8.17
CA SER A 65 -4.81 -17.54 -9.41
C SER A 65 -5.51 -16.21 -9.71
N PHE A 66 -6.68 -15.94 -9.13
CA PHE A 66 -7.30 -14.61 -9.18
C PHE A 66 -6.47 -13.56 -8.45
N GLY A 67 -5.85 -13.91 -7.31
CA GLY A 67 -4.90 -13.05 -6.61
C GLY A 67 -3.65 -12.78 -7.44
N THR A 68 -3.10 -13.83 -8.05
CA THR A 68 -1.94 -13.76 -8.96
C THR A 68 -2.21 -12.84 -10.15
N ALA A 69 -3.33 -13.02 -10.84
CA ALA A 69 -3.71 -12.20 -11.99
C ALA A 69 -3.83 -10.71 -11.62
N ASN A 70 -4.47 -10.40 -10.48
CA ASN A 70 -4.57 -9.03 -9.98
C ASN A 70 -3.20 -8.39 -9.77
N SER A 71 -2.24 -9.13 -9.25
CA SER A 71 -0.89 -8.63 -8.98
C SER A 71 -0.07 -8.44 -10.23
N ILE A 72 -0.17 -9.34 -11.20
CA ILE A 72 0.46 -9.18 -12.51
C ILE A 72 -0.06 -7.90 -13.17
N GLY A 73 -1.37 -7.66 -13.12
CA GLY A 73 -1.96 -6.42 -13.61
C GLY A 73 -1.41 -5.17 -12.93
N ARG A 74 -1.29 -5.20 -11.61
CA ARG A 74 -0.72 -4.10 -10.82
C ARG A 74 0.72 -3.79 -11.19
N VAL A 75 1.55 -4.82 -11.38
CA VAL A 75 2.95 -4.66 -11.79
C VAL A 75 3.04 -4.06 -13.19
N ALA A 76 2.30 -4.59 -14.15
CA ALA A 76 2.26 -4.05 -15.51
C ALA A 76 1.86 -2.57 -15.53
N SER A 77 0.84 -2.20 -14.76
CA SER A 77 0.41 -0.81 -14.61
C SER A 77 1.48 0.08 -13.97
N SER A 78 2.17 -0.40 -12.94
CA SER A 78 3.22 0.37 -12.26
C SER A 78 4.36 0.72 -13.19
N ILE A 79 4.79 -0.23 -14.03
CA ILE A 79 5.84 -0.03 -15.03
C ILE A 79 5.39 0.97 -16.08
N LEU A 80 4.21 0.77 -16.67
CA LEU A 80 3.67 1.66 -17.70
C LEU A 80 3.42 3.07 -17.16
N PHE A 81 2.87 3.18 -15.96
CA PHE A 81 2.62 4.47 -15.33
C PHE A 81 3.93 5.24 -15.05
N GLY A 82 4.99 4.54 -14.65
CA GLY A 82 6.32 5.14 -14.49
C GLY A 82 6.83 5.78 -15.79
N ILE A 83 6.56 5.15 -16.95
CA ILE A 83 6.99 5.63 -18.27
C ILE A 83 6.11 6.78 -18.77
N PHE A 84 4.79 6.69 -18.62
CA PHE A 84 3.83 7.60 -19.25
C PHE A 84 3.34 8.75 -18.37
N ASN A 85 3.57 8.71 -17.05
CA ASN A 85 3.03 9.68 -16.07
C ASN A 85 3.35 11.17 -16.39
N GLN A 86 4.44 11.43 -17.10
CA GLN A 86 4.84 12.81 -17.45
C GLN A 86 4.08 13.40 -18.64
N ARG A 87 3.41 12.58 -19.44
CA ARG A 87 2.84 12.99 -20.73
C ARG A 87 1.32 13.21 -20.70
N ILE A 88 0.62 12.62 -19.76
CA ILE A 88 -0.86 12.62 -19.71
C ILE A 88 -1.35 13.40 -18.48
N SER A 89 -2.44 14.17 -18.65
CA SER A 89 -3.09 14.85 -17.54
C SER A 89 -3.54 13.84 -16.48
N ARG A 90 -3.13 14.08 -15.24
CA ARG A 90 -3.41 13.21 -14.11
C ARG A 90 -4.91 13.08 -13.81
N LYS A 91 -5.69 14.14 -14.06
CA LYS A 91 -7.14 14.12 -13.96
C LYS A 91 -7.73 13.09 -14.90
N TRP A 92 -7.41 13.18 -16.19
CA TRP A 92 -7.90 12.28 -17.21
C TRP A 92 -7.46 10.84 -16.97
N THR A 93 -6.19 10.64 -16.60
CA THR A 93 -5.68 9.32 -16.28
C THR A 93 -6.48 8.68 -15.15
N THR A 94 -6.68 9.38 -14.03
CA THR A 94 -7.44 8.86 -12.88
C THR A 94 -8.89 8.56 -13.28
N THR A 95 -9.57 9.50 -13.94
CA THR A 95 -10.98 9.34 -14.36
C THR A 95 -11.15 8.14 -15.29
N ILE A 96 -10.31 8.03 -16.32
CA ILE A 96 -10.35 6.93 -17.31
C ILE A 96 -10.11 5.59 -16.64
N PHE A 97 -9.05 5.48 -15.80
CA PHE A 97 -8.72 4.22 -15.15
C PHE A 97 -9.79 3.76 -14.15
N VAL A 98 -10.39 4.68 -13.39
CA VAL A 98 -11.49 4.36 -12.48
C VAL A 98 -12.74 3.94 -13.26
N SER A 99 -13.04 4.58 -14.40
CA SER A 99 -14.17 4.20 -15.28
C SER A 99 -13.97 2.82 -15.91
N PHE A 100 -12.75 2.51 -16.39
CA PHE A 100 -12.43 1.17 -16.88
C PHE A 100 -12.49 0.11 -15.78
N HIS A 101 -12.06 0.44 -14.57
CA HIS A 101 -12.18 -0.46 -13.42
C HIS A 101 -13.65 -0.83 -13.19
N ALA A 102 -14.54 0.16 -13.14
CA ALA A 102 -15.96 -0.05 -13.00
C ALA A 102 -16.54 -0.92 -14.16
N PHE A 103 -16.12 -0.66 -15.39
CA PHE A 103 -16.53 -1.45 -16.55
C PHE A 103 -16.10 -2.93 -16.39
N PHE A 104 -14.87 -3.21 -15.98
CA PHE A 104 -14.41 -4.58 -15.78
C PHE A 104 -15.12 -5.28 -14.63
N LEU A 105 -15.56 -4.57 -13.57
CA LEU A 105 -16.39 -5.13 -12.51
C LEU A 105 -17.76 -5.62 -13.02
N PHE A 106 -18.39 -4.90 -13.96
CA PHE A 106 -19.65 -5.36 -14.54
C PHE A 106 -19.51 -6.67 -15.33
N ILE A 107 -18.34 -6.94 -15.90
CA ILE A 107 -18.07 -8.21 -16.60
C ILE A 107 -18.14 -9.39 -15.63
N PHE A 108 -17.69 -9.22 -14.36
CA PHE A 108 -17.84 -10.26 -13.33
C PHE A 108 -19.31 -10.63 -13.06
N LYS A 109 -20.24 -9.70 -13.28
CA LYS A 109 -21.67 -9.97 -13.13
C LYS A 109 -22.22 -10.82 -14.29
N ILE A 110 -21.70 -10.64 -15.48
CA ILE A 110 -22.28 -11.17 -16.73
C ILE A 110 -21.79 -12.58 -17.04
N THR A 111 -20.51 -12.90 -16.74
CA THR A 111 -19.88 -14.17 -17.16
C THR A 111 -19.53 -15.10 -16.00
N ASN A 112 -19.58 -16.41 -16.27
CA ASN A 112 -19.09 -17.48 -15.41
C ASN A 112 -17.84 -18.17 -16.00
N ASN A 113 -17.34 -17.68 -17.14
CA ASN A 113 -16.18 -18.27 -17.77
C ASN A 113 -14.90 -17.93 -16.97
N VAL A 114 -14.32 -18.95 -16.33
CA VAL A 114 -13.19 -18.79 -15.41
C VAL A 114 -11.95 -18.14 -16.05
N PRO A 115 -11.48 -18.59 -17.24
CA PRO A 115 -10.39 -17.92 -17.96
C PRO A 115 -10.65 -16.42 -18.18
N ILE A 116 -11.87 -16.08 -18.61
CA ILE A 116 -12.27 -14.68 -18.83
C ILE A 116 -12.20 -13.89 -17.51
N LEU A 117 -12.74 -14.43 -16.43
CA LEU A 117 -12.73 -13.80 -15.12
C LEU A 117 -11.29 -13.58 -14.60
N ILE A 118 -10.37 -14.52 -14.82
CA ILE A 118 -8.94 -14.38 -14.45
C ILE A 118 -8.30 -13.24 -15.24
N ILE A 119 -8.52 -13.15 -16.54
CA ILE A 119 -8.01 -12.07 -17.40
C ILE A 119 -8.52 -10.72 -16.91
N PHE A 120 -9.84 -10.60 -16.68
CA PHE A 120 -10.42 -9.35 -16.20
C PHE A 120 -9.99 -9.01 -14.77
N ARG A 121 -9.67 -10.01 -13.95
CA ARG A 121 -9.04 -9.75 -12.64
C ARG A 121 -7.65 -9.11 -12.79
N GLY A 122 -6.90 -9.50 -13.81
CA GLY A 122 -5.65 -8.81 -14.19
C GLY A 122 -5.90 -7.36 -14.60
N PHE A 123 -6.91 -7.09 -15.43
CA PHE A 123 -7.27 -5.71 -15.79
C PHE A 123 -7.78 -4.89 -14.60
N LEU A 124 -8.48 -5.47 -13.64
CA LEU A 124 -8.83 -4.79 -12.39
C LEU A 124 -7.57 -4.39 -11.61
N GLY A 125 -6.58 -5.28 -11.49
CA GLY A 125 -5.29 -4.94 -10.88
C GLY A 125 -4.57 -3.81 -11.63
N PHE A 126 -4.58 -3.85 -12.96
CA PHE A 126 -3.98 -2.84 -13.81
C PHE A 126 -4.60 -1.44 -13.58
N THR A 127 -5.91 -1.36 -13.56
CA THR A 127 -6.62 -0.08 -13.39
C THR A 127 -6.57 0.44 -11.96
N GLN A 128 -6.45 -0.42 -10.96
CA GLN A 128 -6.37 -0.06 -9.54
C GLN A 128 -5.06 0.66 -9.18
N THR A 129 -3.96 0.36 -9.85
CA THR A 129 -2.62 0.85 -9.46
C THR A 129 -2.48 2.36 -9.68
N THR A 130 -3.04 2.89 -10.77
CA THR A 130 -2.87 4.30 -11.14
C THR A 130 -3.38 5.26 -10.05
N PRO A 131 -4.62 5.14 -9.54
CA PRO A 131 -5.06 5.95 -8.40
C PRO A 131 -4.19 5.74 -7.16
N SER A 132 -3.84 4.50 -6.82
CA SER A 132 -3.06 4.17 -5.63
C SER A 132 -1.65 4.80 -5.62
N VAL A 133 -1.03 4.96 -6.80
CA VAL A 133 0.25 5.67 -6.94
C VAL A 133 0.05 7.19 -6.94
N TYR A 134 -1.02 7.66 -7.56
CA TYR A 134 -1.25 9.08 -7.74
C TYR A 134 -1.70 9.79 -6.44
N VAL A 135 -2.56 9.16 -5.62
CA VAL A 135 -3.12 9.82 -4.42
C VAL A 135 -2.05 10.27 -3.41
N PRO A 136 -1.01 9.48 -3.05
CA PRO A 136 0.09 9.97 -2.22
C PRO A 136 0.85 11.15 -2.83
N VAL A 137 1.08 11.13 -4.14
CA VAL A 137 1.73 12.23 -4.86
C VAL A 137 0.86 13.48 -4.82
N TRP A 138 -0.44 13.32 -5.00
CA TRP A 138 -1.40 14.41 -4.90
C TRP A 138 -1.42 15.05 -3.50
N ILE A 139 -1.40 14.24 -2.45
CA ILE A 139 -1.34 14.74 -1.07
C ILE A 139 -0.07 15.57 -0.85
N ASN A 140 1.07 15.13 -1.35
CA ASN A 140 2.31 15.88 -1.23
C ASN A 140 2.27 17.23 -1.96
N GLN A 141 1.57 17.31 -3.09
CA GLN A 141 1.51 18.53 -3.92
C GLN A 141 0.40 19.50 -3.49
N PHE A 142 -0.77 18.99 -3.14
CA PHE A 142 -2.00 19.78 -2.92
C PHE A 142 -2.58 19.62 -1.50
N GLY A 143 -2.11 18.64 -0.73
CA GLY A 143 -2.54 18.41 0.64
C GLY A 143 -2.26 19.62 1.53
N LEU A 144 -3.01 19.73 2.62
CA LEU A 144 -2.80 20.76 3.62
C LEU A 144 -1.51 20.44 4.38
N SER A 145 -0.56 21.36 4.40
CA SER A 145 0.78 21.18 5.01
C SER A 145 0.71 20.69 6.45
N GLU A 146 -0.22 21.26 7.24
CA GLU A 146 -0.46 20.89 8.64
C GLU A 146 -0.91 19.43 8.82
N TYR A 147 -1.59 18.84 7.82
CA TYR A 147 -2.25 17.53 7.90
C TYR A 147 -1.66 16.48 6.95
N LYS A 148 -0.57 16.77 6.24
CA LYS A 148 0.01 15.85 5.23
C LYS A 148 0.28 14.44 5.79
N THR A 149 0.89 14.35 6.98
CA THR A 149 1.17 13.05 7.61
C THR A 149 -0.10 12.27 7.91
N ILE A 150 -1.13 12.95 8.47
CA ILE A 150 -2.43 12.34 8.75
C ILE A 150 -3.10 11.89 7.45
N GLN A 151 -3.04 12.70 6.40
CA GLN A 151 -3.61 12.38 5.09
C GLN A 151 -2.95 11.15 4.45
N ILE A 152 -1.62 11.02 4.54
CA ILE A 152 -0.90 9.84 4.03
C ILE A 152 -1.22 8.59 4.86
N THR A 153 -1.24 8.71 6.19
CA THR A 153 -1.58 7.59 7.08
C THR A 153 -3.02 7.13 6.87
N SER A 154 -3.93 8.06 6.63
CA SER A 154 -5.35 7.75 6.38
C SER A 154 -5.54 6.89 5.12
N LEU A 155 -4.69 6.98 4.11
CA LEU A 155 -4.80 6.13 2.91
C LEU A 155 -4.77 4.63 3.24
N GLN A 156 -3.85 4.20 4.10
CA GLN A 156 -3.77 2.80 4.50
C GLN A 156 -5.02 2.36 5.27
N LEU A 157 -5.53 3.25 6.13
CA LEU A 157 -6.77 3.01 6.86
C LEU A 157 -7.96 2.85 5.91
N PHE A 158 -8.10 3.74 4.93
CA PHE A 158 -9.20 3.71 3.97
C PHE A 158 -9.14 2.51 3.01
N GLN A 159 -7.95 2.06 2.62
CA GLN A 159 -7.79 0.79 1.89
C GLN A 159 -8.31 -0.40 2.71
N THR A 160 -8.05 -0.40 4.01
CA THR A 160 -8.55 -1.43 4.93
C THR A 160 -10.06 -1.33 5.12
N ILE A 161 -10.60 -0.12 5.27
CA ILE A 161 -12.05 0.13 5.32
C ILE A 161 -12.72 -0.37 4.03
N GLY A 162 -12.10 -0.19 2.87
CA GLY A 162 -12.61 -0.70 1.60
C GLY A 162 -12.77 -2.24 1.60
N LYS A 163 -11.77 -2.97 2.07
CA LYS A 163 -11.88 -4.43 2.22
C LYS A 163 -13.00 -4.83 3.18
N LEU A 164 -13.12 -4.12 4.30
CA LEU A 164 -14.18 -4.35 5.26
C LEU A 164 -15.57 -4.06 4.66
N LEU A 165 -15.73 -2.95 3.92
CA LEU A 165 -16.95 -2.63 3.20
C LEU A 165 -17.32 -3.75 2.22
N GLY A 166 -16.34 -4.36 1.53
CA GLY A 166 -16.57 -5.51 0.66
C GLY A 166 -17.17 -6.71 1.40
N HIS A 167 -16.66 -7.00 2.61
CA HIS A 167 -17.25 -8.03 3.46
C HIS A 167 -18.68 -7.70 3.89
N LEU A 168 -18.92 -6.46 4.33
CA LEU A 168 -20.25 -6.01 4.78
C LEU A 168 -21.28 -6.00 3.64
N ILE A 169 -20.93 -5.44 2.49
CA ILE A 169 -21.77 -5.41 1.28
C ILE A 169 -22.16 -6.83 0.92
N ASN A 170 -21.21 -7.73 0.86
CA ASN A 170 -21.44 -9.10 0.46
C ASN A 170 -22.30 -9.87 1.50
N PHE A 171 -22.14 -9.53 2.78
CA PHE A 171 -22.99 -10.05 3.83
C PHE A 171 -24.44 -9.56 3.69
N MET A 172 -24.64 -8.26 3.46
CA MET A 172 -25.98 -7.66 3.32
C MET A 172 -26.71 -8.16 2.07
N LEU A 173 -26.00 -8.36 0.96
CA LEU A 173 -26.58 -8.89 -0.29
C LEU A 173 -26.78 -10.42 -0.27
N GLY A 174 -26.19 -11.11 0.71
CA GLY A 174 -26.05 -12.56 0.73
C GLY A 174 -24.81 -13.02 -0.05
N LEU A 175 -23.96 -13.86 0.58
CA LEU A 175 -22.68 -14.30 -0.02
C LEU A 175 -22.85 -15.04 -1.34
N GLU A 176 -24.02 -15.62 -1.59
CA GLU A 176 -24.38 -16.27 -2.85
C GLU A 176 -24.54 -15.25 -4.00
N ASN A 177 -24.87 -14.01 -3.64
CA ASN A 177 -25.06 -12.91 -4.57
C ASN A 177 -23.78 -12.04 -4.75
N TRP A 178 -22.58 -12.61 -4.55
CA TRP A 178 -21.29 -11.92 -4.61
C TRP A 178 -21.09 -11.07 -5.87
N LYS A 179 -21.69 -11.47 -7.01
CA LYS A 179 -21.64 -10.71 -8.27
C LYS A 179 -22.34 -9.36 -8.18
N ASN A 180 -23.40 -9.25 -7.37
CA ASN A 180 -24.09 -7.98 -7.17
C ASN A 180 -23.22 -7.00 -6.37
N GLY A 181 -22.36 -7.52 -5.48
CA GLY A 181 -21.37 -6.72 -4.77
C GLY A 181 -20.39 -6.02 -5.72
N PHE A 182 -19.89 -6.73 -6.75
CA PHE A 182 -19.04 -6.12 -7.78
C PHE A 182 -19.79 -5.07 -8.62
N ALA A 183 -21.05 -5.33 -8.95
CA ALA A 183 -21.85 -4.35 -9.68
C ALA A 183 -22.07 -3.06 -8.85
N LEU A 184 -22.34 -3.21 -7.55
CA LEU A 184 -22.50 -2.07 -6.65
C LEU A 184 -21.21 -1.26 -6.53
N GLU A 185 -20.05 -1.93 -6.37
CA GLU A 185 -18.73 -1.30 -6.40
C GLU A 185 -18.53 -0.50 -7.68
N GLY A 186 -18.87 -1.10 -8.84
CA GLY A 186 -18.78 -0.45 -10.14
C GLY A 186 -19.63 0.82 -10.25
N VAL A 187 -20.87 0.82 -9.76
CA VAL A 187 -21.75 1.99 -9.76
C VAL A 187 -21.15 3.11 -8.89
N ILE A 188 -20.66 2.80 -7.70
CA ILE A 188 -20.05 3.79 -6.80
C ILE A 188 -18.79 4.39 -7.45
N LEU A 189 -17.95 3.56 -8.10
CA LEU A 189 -16.75 4.04 -8.80
C LEU A 189 -17.09 4.97 -9.98
N LEU A 190 -18.14 4.69 -10.75
CA LEU A 190 -18.60 5.60 -11.82
C LEU A 190 -19.03 6.95 -11.26
N PHE A 191 -19.72 6.97 -10.12
CA PHE A 191 -20.08 8.19 -9.44
C PHE A 191 -18.84 8.98 -8.99
N LEU A 192 -17.84 8.32 -8.40
CA LEU A 192 -16.58 8.96 -7.98
C LEU A 192 -15.75 9.44 -9.18
N ALA A 193 -15.74 8.69 -10.29
CA ALA A 193 -15.11 9.11 -11.53
C ALA A 193 -15.78 10.39 -12.10
N PHE A 194 -17.10 10.47 -12.02
CA PHE A 194 -17.85 11.67 -12.40
C PHE A 194 -17.51 12.88 -11.50
N CYS A 195 -17.37 12.67 -10.19
CA CYS A 195 -16.88 13.72 -9.28
C CYS A 195 -15.47 14.22 -9.65
N CYS A 196 -14.57 13.30 -10.06
CA CYS A 196 -13.25 13.68 -10.57
C CYS A 196 -13.36 14.48 -11.89
N LEU A 197 -14.25 14.09 -12.77
CA LEU A 197 -14.46 14.74 -14.07
C LEU A 197 -14.92 16.19 -13.92
N ILE A 198 -15.82 16.47 -12.98
CA ILE A 198 -16.34 17.83 -12.72
C ILE A 198 -15.28 18.70 -12.00
N SER A 199 -14.36 18.09 -11.26
CA SER A 199 -13.34 18.82 -10.51
C SER A 199 -12.42 19.62 -11.43
N PRO A 200 -12.05 20.88 -11.09
CA PRO A 200 -11.17 21.69 -11.92
C PRO A 200 -9.79 21.06 -12.11
N GLU A 201 -9.21 21.19 -13.31
CA GLU A 201 -7.92 20.61 -13.66
C GLU A 201 -6.75 21.18 -12.85
N ASP A 202 -6.87 22.42 -12.40
CA ASP A 202 -5.86 23.13 -11.60
C ASP A 202 -5.50 22.40 -10.30
N TYR A 203 -6.39 21.57 -9.77
CA TYR A 203 -6.15 20.77 -8.58
C TYR A 203 -5.48 19.40 -8.86
N PHE A 204 -5.26 19.06 -10.14
CA PHE A 204 -4.61 17.81 -10.56
C PHE A 204 -3.22 18.03 -11.17
N SER A 205 -2.95 19.23 -11.71
CA SER A 205 -1.71 19.53 -12.44
C SER A 205 -1.07 20.83 -11.96
N ARG A 206 0.20 20.75 -11.54
CA ARG A 206 0.96 21.94 -11.08
C ARG A 206 1.35 22.90 -12.22
N LYS A 207 1.22 22.49 -13.49
CA LYS A 207 1.65 23.28 -14.65
C LYS A 207 0.83 24.55 -14.91
N LEU A 208 -0.32 24.71 -14.26
CA LEU A 208 -1.30 25.78 -14.50
C LEU A 208 -1.42 26.83 -13.39
N TYR A 209 -0.61 26.75 -12.33
CA TYR A 209 -0.58 27.86 -11.38
C TYR A 209 0.33 28.98 -11.92
N PRO A 210 -0.25 30.11 -12.40
CA PRO A 210 0.57 31.29 -12.64
C PRO A 210 1.19 31.73 -11.31
N LYS A 211 2.45 32.19 -11.36
CA LYS A 211 3.29 32.68 -10.24
C LYS A 211 2.66 33.77 -9.33
N LYS A 212 1.34 34.05 -9.45
CA LYS A 212 0.65 35.23 -8.88
C LYS A 212 -0.26 34.99 -7.67
N MET A 213 -0.26 33.82 -7.03
CA MET A 213 -0.92 33.65 -5.71
C MET A 213 0.10 33.27 -4.64
N GLU A 214 0.95 34.22 -4.29
CA GLU A 214 1.79 34.17 -3.10
C GLU A 214 0.93 34.50 -1.88
N THR A 215 0.45 33.49 -1.16
CA THR A 215 -0.04 33.69 0.21
C THR A 215 1.16 33.68 1.17
N PRO A 216 1.12 34.45 2.27
CA PRO A 216 2.24 34.54 3.23
C PRO A 216 2.71 33.20 3.81
N GLU A 217 1.84 32.18 3.82
CA GLU A 217 2.17 30.79 4.23
C GLU A 217 3.08 30.06 3.24
N ARG A 218 3.24 30.55 2.00
CA ARG A 218 4.14 29.96 0.99
C ARG A 218 5.57 30.53 1.05
N LEU A 219 5.77 31.69 1.68
CA LEU A 219 7.10 32.31 1.71
C LEU A 219 8.13 31.44 2.46
N SER A 220 7.71 30.73 3.50
CA SER A 220 8.60 29.79 4.21
C SER A 220 8.85 28.48 3.45
N CYS A 221 7.88 28.02 2.64
CA CYS A 221 8.07 26.85 1.77
C CYS A 221 8.82 27.18 0.49
N THR A 222 8.65 28.41 -0.07
CA THR A 222 9.27 28.82 -1.33
C THR A 222 10.79 28.90 -1.25
N ILE A 223 11.36 29.28 -0.10
CA ILE A 223 12.82 29.33 0.10
C ILE A 223 13.42 27.90 0.07
N TYR A 224 12.73 26.91 0.62
CA TYR A 224 13.14 25.50 0.51
C TYR A 224 12.90 24.95 -0.91
N GLU A 225 11.77 25.32 -1.56
CA GLU A 225 11.41 24.87 -2.91
C GLU A 225 12.24 25.53 -4.02
N GLU A 226 12.64 26.81 -3.90
CA GLU A 226 13.56 27.45 -4.86
C GLU A 226 14.95 26.81 -4.86
N ASN A 227 15.42 26.37 -3.70
CA ASN A 227 16.66 25.61 -3.61
C ASN A 227 16.50 24.19 -4.20
N GLU A 228 15.36 23.51 -4.01
CA GLU A 228 15.07 22.24 -4.67
C GLU A 228 14.86 22.40 -6.19
N ILE A 229 14.20 23.45 -6.66
CA ILE A 229 13.99 23.72 -8.09
C ILE A 229 15.31 24.08 -8.78
N LYS A 230 16.18 24.85 -8.15
CA LYS A 230 17.54 25.14 -8.69
C LYS A 230 18.44 23.88 -8.69
N ILE A 231 18.28 23.01 -7.69
CA ILE A 231 18.95 21.71 -7.65
C ILE A 231 18.38 20.79 -8.75
N ASP A 232 17.06 20.81 -8.98
CA ASP A 232 16.41 20.04 -10.04
C ASP A 232 16.72 20.55 -11.46
N GLU A 233 16.84 21.86 -11.66
CA GLU A 233 17.24 22.43 -12.95
C GLU A 233 18.73 22.19 -13.27
N ASN A 234 19.59 22.24 -12.28
CA ASN A 234 20.99 21.84 -12.43
C ASN A 234 21.17 20.34 -12.61
N ASN A 235 20.34 19.52 -11.95
CA ASN A 235 20.30 18.07 -12.17
C ASN A 235 19.72 17.70 -13.55
N LYS A 236 18.75 18.47 -14.10
CA LYS A 236 18.27 18.27 -15.47
C LYS A 236 19.29 18.60 -16.55
N LYS A 237 20.23 19.52 -16.30
CA LYS A 237 21.37 19.79 -17.19
C LYS A 237 22.44 18.69 -17.15
N ASN A 238 22.48 17.90 -16.07
CA ASN A 238 23.35 16.75 -15.88
C ASN A 238 22.59 15.41 -15.99
N GLU A 239 21.43 15.34 -16.66
CA GLU A 239 20.81 14.07 -17.05
C GLU A 239 21.73 13.29 -18.00
N GLN A 240 22.80 12.69 -17.42
CA GLN A 240 23.35 11.46 -17.96
C GLN A 240 22.15 10.53 -18.15
N LYS A 241 21.97 9.99 -19.36
CA LYS A 241 20.97 8.96 -19.65
C LYS A 241 21.11 7.84 -18.62
N HIS A 242 20.36 7.96 -17.51
CA HIS A 242 20.33 6.93 -16.48
C HIS A 242 19.80 5.65 -17.11
N ASN A 243 20.67 4.66 -17.23
CA ASN A 243 20.29 3.36 -17.73
C ASN A 243 19.65 2.61 -16.56
N TYR A 244 18.32 2.49 -16.57
CA TYR A 244 17.53 1.84 -15.53
C TYR A 244 18.11 0.49 -15.09
N PHE A 245 18.61 -0.32 -16.04
CA PHE A 245 19.23 -1.61 -15.72
C PHE A 245 20.59 -1.49 -15.00
N SER A 246 21.36 -0.47 -15.31
CA SER A 246 22.63 -0.19 -14.60
C SER A 246 22.37 0.24 -13.17
N ASP A 247 21.37 1.10 -12.97
CA ASP A 247 20.95 1.57 -11.65
C ASP A 247 20.40 0.43 -10.80
N LEU A 248 19.63 -0.46 -11.43
CA LEU A 248 19.13 -1.67 -10.78
C LEU A 248 20.28 -2.61 -10.39
N GLY A 249 21.29 -2.77 -11.24
CA GLY A 249 22.50 -3.54 -10.91
C GLY A 249 23.21 -3.01 -9.66
N LYS A 250 23.36 -1.69 -9.54
CA LYS A 250 23.95 -1.04 -8.35
C LYS A 250 23.12 -1.29 -7.10
N LEU A 251 21.78 -1.18 -7.19
CA LEU A 251 20.88 -1.44 -6.07
C LEU A 251 20.96 -2.89 -5.58
N LEU A 252 20.95 -3.84 -6.50
CA LEU A 252 21.02 -5.27 -6.18
C LEU A 252 22.41 -5.71 -5.69
N SER A 253 23.45 -4.94 -5.98
CA SER A 253 24.78 -5.17 -5.41
C SER A 253 24.92 -4.66 -3.97
N HIS A 254 23.95 -3.88 -3.48
CA HIS A 254 24.00 -3.34 -2.13
C HIS A 254 23.29 -4.29 -1.13
N PRO A 255 24.02 -5.01 -0.23
CA PRO A 255 23.43 -6.07 0.59
C PRO A 255 22.32 -5.57 1.53
N LEU A 256 22.46 -4.37 2.11
CA LEU A 256 21.42 -3.78 2.97
C LEU A 256 20.09 -3.60 2.21
N TYR A 257 20.17 -3.19 0.95
CA TYR A 257 18.97 -3.06 0.10
C TYR A 257 18.33 -4.42 -0.17
N VAL A 258 19.11 -5.43 -0.54
CA VAL A 258 18.60 -6.78 -0.87
C VAL A 258 17.96 -7.45 0.34
N PHE A 259 18.60 -7.44 1.52
CA PHE A 259 18.03 -8.02 2.73
C PHE A 259 16.75 -7.29 3.17
N SER A 260 16.71 -5.95 3.08
CA SER A 260 15.50 -5.18 3.35
C SER A 260 14.36 -5.53 2.39
N LEU A 261 14.67 -5.67 1.09
CA LEU A 261 13.72 -6.01 0.04
C LEU A 261 13.10 -7.38 0.26
N ILE A 262 13.93 -8.41 0.47
CA ILE A 262 13.45 -9.79 0.67
C ILE A 262 12.62 -9.90 1.95
N SER A 263 13.08 -9.31 3.05
CA SER A 263 12.32 -9.28 4.31
C SER A 263 10.97 -8.61 4.13
N ARG A 264 10.92 -7.45 3.44
CA ARG A 264 9.67 -6.76 3.12
C ARG A 264 8.73 -7.62 2.27
N CYS A 265 9.26 -8.33 1.27
CA CYS A 265 8.47 -9.24 0.44
C CYS A 265 7.84 -10.35 1.28
N ILE A 266 8.59 -11.02 2.16
CA ILE A 266 8.06 -12.07 3.02
C ILE A 266 6.95 -11.51 3.93
N ILE A 267 7.23 -10.45 4.68
CA ILE A 267 6.32 -9.86 5.66
C ILE A 267 5.01 -9.40 5.02
N HIS A 268 5.10 -8.67 3.92
CA HIS A 268 3.92 -8.19 3.20
C HIS A 268 3.16 -9.32 2.51
N GLY A 269 3.88 -10.34 2.01
CA GLY A 269 3.30 -11.52 1.38
C GLY A 269 2.39 -12.29 2.31
N LEU A 270 2.85 -12.50 3.52
CA LEU A 270 2.08 -13.23 4.53
C LEU A 270 0.85 -12.47 4.99
N ASN A 271 0.95 -11.14 5.15
CA ASN A 271 -0.23 -10.31 5.39
C ASN A 271 -1.28 -10.47 4.29
N THR A 272 -0.84 -10.43 3.03
CA THR A 272 -1.75 -10.56 1.88
C THR A 272 -2.37 -11.95 1.82
N CYS A 273 -1.58 -13.01 2.01
CA CYS A 273 -2.05 -14.39 2.05
C CYS A 273 -3.09 -14.60 3.13
N LEU A 274 -2.81 -14.10 4.34
CA LEU A 274 -3.71 -14.20 5.48
C LEU A 274 -5.05 -13.51 5.18
N HIS A 275 -5.03 -12.26 4.74
CA HIS A 275 -6.26 -11.53 4.41
C HIS A 275 -7.07 -12.19 3.28
N PHE A 276 -6.41 -12.88 2.34
CA PHE A 276 -7.08 -13.54 1.23
C PHE A 276 -7.79 -14.84 1.67
N TRP A 277 -7.13 -15.65 2.51
CA TRP A 277 -7.61 -16.99 2.86
C TRP A 277 -8.22 -17.11 4.25
N PHE A 278 -8.11 -16.11 5.10
CA PHE A 278 -8.50 -16.22 6.51
C PHE A 278 -9.98 -16.53 6.73
N SER A 279 -10.87 -15.90 5.97
CA SER A 279 -12.29 -16.17 6.05
C SER A 279 -12.63 -17.61 5.63
N ASP A 280 -11.96 -18.12 4.58
CA ASP A 280 -12.10 -19.50 4.14
C ASP A 280 -11.56 -20.47 5.20
N PHE A 281 -10.43 -20.19 5.80
CA PHE A 281 -9.83 -20.98 6.88
C PHE A 281 -10.77 -21.07 8.10
N LEU A 282 -11.36 -19.98 8.55
CA LEU A 282 -12.32 -20.00 9.66
C LEU A 282 -13.58 -20.83 9.31
N ARG A 283 -14.06 -20.77 8.08
CA ARG A 283 -15.28 -21.46 7.65
C ARG A 283 -15.07 -22.94 7.33
N THR A 284 -13.89 -23.32 6.83
CA THR A 284 -13.61 -24.68 6.35
C THR A 284 -12.85 -25.52 7.36
N VAL A 285 -11.88 -24.95 8.06
CA VAL A 285 -11.01 -25.64 9.02
C VAL A 285 -11.57 -25.55 10.43
N ILE A 286 -11.88 -24.34 10.88
CA ILE A 286 -12.43 -24.11 12.22
C ILE A 286 -13.94 -24.40 12.28
N LYS A 287 -14.62 -24.39 11.11
CA LYS A 287 -16.07 -24.64 10.95
C LYS A 287 -16.94 -23.60 11.65
N GLU A 288 -16.49 -22.35 11.69
CA GLU A 288 -17.24 -21.26 12.32
C GLU A 288 -18.41 -20.79 11.46
N GLU A 289 -19.44 -20.28 12.10
CA GLU A 289 -20.61 -19.71 11.47
C GLU A 289 -20.27 -18.43 10.67
N LYS A 290 -20.93 -18.26 9.54
CA LYS A 290 -20.77 -17.14 8.61
C LYS A 290 -20.80 -15.77 9.31
N ASN A 291 -21.78 -15.54 10.17
CA ASN A 291 -21.99 -14.25 10.84
C ASN A 291 -20.85 -13.92 11.80
N LYS A 292 -20.38 -14.92 12.54
CA LYS A 292 -19.25 -14.76 13.46
C LYS A 292 -17.92 -14.51 12.71
N VAL A 293 -17.71 -15.17 11.55
CA VAL A 293 -16.53 -14.93 10.72
C VAL A 293 -16.43 -13.48 10.29
N ILE A 294 -17.54 -12.86 9.85
CA ILE A 294 -17.55 -11.45 9.45
C ILE A 294 -17.25 -10.54 10.64
N PHE A 295 -17.86 -10.82 11.78
CA PHE A 295 -17.62 -10.06 13.02
C PHE A 295 -16.12 -10.08 13.40
N TYR A 296 -15.52 -11.26 13.49
CA TYR A 296 -14.09 -11.40 13.83
C TYR A 296 -13.18 -10.78 12.77
N TYR A 297 -13.50 -10.95 11.49
CA TYR A 297 -12.69 -10.39 10.40
C TYR A 297 -12.64 -8.87 10.45
N THR A 298 -13.70 -8.23 10.93
CA THR A 298 -13.73 -6.78 11.13
C THR A 298 -12.57 -6.31 12.04
N PHE A 299 -12.36 -6.97 13.17
CA PHE A 299 -11.26 -6.63 14.10
C PHE A 299 -9.90 -6.93 13.49
N ILE A 300 -9.78 -8.03 12.75
CA ILE A 300 -8.55 -8.42 12.06
C ILE A 300 -8.13 -7.39 11.02
N CYS A 301 -9.07 -6.83 10.28
CA CYS A 301 -8.77 -5.76 9.32
C CYS A 301 -8.13 -4.54 9.97
N PHE A 302 -8.51 -4.17 11.17
CA PHE A 302 -7.94 -3.01 11.87
C PHE A 302 -6.59 -3.30 12.53
N ALA A 303 -6.21 -4.54 12.74
CA ALA A 303 -4.96 -4.91 13.40
C ALA A 303 -3.71 -4.41 12.66
N GLY A 304 -3.69 -4.48 11.33
CA GLY A 304 -2.58 -3.99 10.52
C GLY A 304 -2.35 -2.47 10.64
N PRO A 305 -3.35 -1.61 10.37
CA PRO A 305 -3.27 -0.17 10.61
C PRO A 305 -2.89 0.20 12.05
N LEU A 306 -3.42 -0.53 13.04
CA LEU A 306 -3.07 -0.33 14.45
C LEU A 306 -1.57 -0.58 14.69
N GLY A 307 -1.00 -1.65 14.10
CA GLY A 307 0.44 -1.92 14.14
C GLY A 307 1.27 -0.77 13.55
N GLY A 308 0.84 -0.21 12.42
CA GLY A 308 1.49 0.96 11.82
C GLY A 308 1.43 2.20 12.73
N ILE A 309 0.31 2.43 13.42
CA ILE A 309 0.16 3.50 14.40
C ILE A 309 1.11 3.28 15.59
N ILE A 310 1.17 2.06 16.13
CA ILE A 310 2.07 1.68 17.21
C ILE A 310 3.53 1.97 16.82
N ALA A 311 3.95 1.57 15.63
CA ALA A 311 5.31 1.83 15.16
C ALA A 311 5.63 3.32 15.10
N ASN A 312 4.71 4.13 14.59
CA ASN A 312 4.95 5.56 14.39
C ASN A 312 4.85 6.41 15.66
N TYR A 313 3.97 6.06 16.59
CA TYR A 313 3.70 6.89 17.76
C TYR A 313 4.32 6.36 19.05
N LEU A 314 4.29 5.05 19.28
CA LEU A 314 4.79 4.47 20.53
C LEU A 314 6.28 4.09 20.44
N LEU A 315 6.75 3.59 19.31
CA LEU A 315 8.15 3.17 19.17
C LEU A 315 9.08 4.31 18.75
N LYS A 316 8.59 5.30 18.01
CA LYS A 316 9.39 6.42 17.54
C LYS A 316 10.17 7.17 18.63
N PRO A 317 9.62 7.46 19.83
CA PRO A 317 10.39 8.11 20.90
C PRO A 317 11.61 7.30 21.36
N TYR A 318 11.55 5.97 21.27
CA TYR A 318 12.63 5.07 21.72
C TYR A 318 13.61 4.73 20.59
N ILE A 319 13.13 4.63 19.38
CA ILE A 319 13.90 4.21 18.20
C ILE A 319 14.51 5.43 17.48
N GLY A 320 13.90 6.60 17.65
CA GLY A 320 14.22 7.79 16.87
C GLY A 320 13.70 7.66 15.42
N ASN A 321 14.43 8.24 14.47
CA ASN A 321 14.12 8.08 13.05
C ASN A 321 14.61 6.70 12.55
N TYR A 322 14.00 6.20 11.47
CA TYR A 322 14.41 4.96 10.81
C TYR A 322 15.87 4.99 10.32
N GLU A 323 16.46 6.17 10.15
CA GLU A 323 17.89 6.38 9.84
C GLU A 323 18.79 6.13 11.06
N SER A 324 18.26 6.14 12.27
CA SER A 324 19.00 5.95 13.51
C SER A 324 19.53 4.51 13.66
N ARG A 325 20.74 4.36 14.20
CA ARG A 325 21.34 3.08 14.63
C ARG A 325 20.38 2.28 15.52
N LYS A 326 19.66 2.97 16.43
CA LYS A 326 18.73 2.36 17.40
C LYS A 326 17.54 1.66 16.76
N SER A 327 17.21 1.90 15.48
CA SER A 327 16.06 1.29 14.81
C SER A 327 16.30 -0.16 14.34
N SER A 328 17.56 -0.64 14.30
CA SER A 328 17.91 -1.92 13.69
C SER A 328 17.39 -3.13 14.48
N TRP A 329 17.66 -3.19 15.78
CA TRP A 329 17.28 -4.32 16.63
C TRP A 329 15.78 -4.40 16.96
N PRO A 330 15.07 -3.31 17.22
CA PRO A 330 13.61 -3.37 17.43
C PRO A 330 12.84 -4.04 16.31
N ILE A 331 13.27 -3.87 15.05
CA ILE A 331 12.64 -4.55 13.90
C ILE A 331 12.79 -6.07 14.03
N VAL A 332 13.98 -6.55 14.42
CA VAL A 332 14.23 -7.98 14.62
C VAL A 332 13.34 -8.54 15.74
N ILE A 333 13.24 -7.82 16.86
CA ILE A 333 12.41 -8.23 18.01
C ILE A 333 10.94 -8.30 17.61
N LEU A 334 10.41 -7.26 16.95
CA LEU A 334 9.02 -7.22 16.48
C LEU A 334 8.72 -8.39 15.55
N GLN A 335 9.63 -8.68 14.62
CA GLN A 335 9.46 -9.76 13.66
C GLN A 335 9.61 -11.14 14.28
N PHE A 336 10.49 -11.29 15.27
CA PHE A 336 10.62 -12.55 16.03
C PHE A 336 9.33 -12.87 16.80
N ILE A 337 8.77 -11.89 17.52
CA ILE A 337 7.49 -12.03 18.21
C ILE A 337 6.38 -12.36 17.21
N ALA A 338 6.30 -11.63 16.10
CA ALA A 338 5.33 -11.91 15.03
C ALA A 338 5.45 -13.34 14.51
N SER A 339 6.66 -13.89 14.36
CA SER A 339 6.88 -15.25 13.86
C SER A 339 6.34 -16.33 14.79
N ILE A 340 6.46 -16.14 16.12
CA ILE A 340 5.89 -17.06 17.11
C ILE A 340 4.37 -17.13 16.96
N PHE A 341 3.71 -15.95 16.88
CA PHE A 341 2.26 -15.90 16.71
C PHE A 341 1.82 -16.38 15.32
N ALA A 342 2.60 -16.12 14.26
CA ALA A 342 2.30 -16.59 12.92
C ALA A 342 2.12 -18.11 12.84
N ILE A 343 3.08 -18.87 13.39
CA ILE A 343 3.02 -20.34 13.41
C ILE A 343 1.82 -20.82 14.21
N SER A 344 1.52 -20.17 15.33
CA SER A 344 0.42 -20.54 16.21
C SER A 344 -0.96 -20.42 15.55
N ILE A 345 -1.16 -19.55 14.54
CA ILE A 345 -2.46 -19.33 13.87
C ILE A 345 -3.07 -20.66 13.39
N GLY A 346 -2.30 -21.46 12.66
CA GLY A 346 -2.82 -22.69 12.07
C GLY A 346 -2.93 -23.87 13.06
N LEU A 347 -2.38 -23.75 14.26
CA LEU A 347 -2.40 -24.78 15.31
C LEU A 347 -3.57 -24.60 16.28
N MET A 348 -4.19 -23.44 16.32
CA MET A 348 -5.32 -23.14 17.21
C MET A 348 -6.60 -23.79 16.69
N LYS A 349 -7.47 -24.22 17.61
CA LYS A 349 -8.69 -24.97 17.29
C LYS A 349 -9.97 -24.17 17.52
N THR A 350 -9.92 -23.09 18.29
CA THR A 350 -11.10 -22.26 18.57
C THR A 350 -11.02 -20.94 17.84
N THR A 351 -12.15 -20.41 17.37
CA THR A 351 -12.23 -19.18 16.61
C THR A 351 -11.64 -17.99 17.39
N ILE A 352 -11.95 -17.90 18.69
CA ILE A 352 -11.46 -16.81 19.54
C ILE A 352 -9.93 -16.84 19.61
N THR A 353 -9.32 -18.01 19.86
CA THR A 353 -7.86 -18.12 19.95
C THR A 353 -7.17 -17.83 18.62
N VAL A 354 -7.73 -18.35 17.50
CA VAL A 354 -7.22 -18.06 16.15
C VAL A 354 -7.26 -16.55 15.87
N CYS A 355 -8.38 -15.89 16.14
CA CYS A 355 -8.54 -14.46 15.89
C CYS A 355 -7.62 -13.61 16.78
N THR A 356 -7.52 -13.93 18.07
CA THR A 356 -6.64 -13.21 19.01
C THR A 356 -5.19 -13.32 18.59
N VAL A 357 -4.71 -14.53 18.31
CA VAL A 357 -3.34 -14.77 17.82
C VAL A 357 -3.08 -14.05 16.50
N THR A 358 -4.06 -14.05 15.59
CA THR A 358 -3.95 -13.34 14.31
C THR A 358 -3.87 -11.82 14.49
N ILE A 359 -4.66 -11.24 15.38
CA ILE A 359 -4.60 -9.81 15.68
C ILE A 359 -3.21 -9.45 16.23
N ILE A 360 -2.71 -10.21 17.20
CA ILE A 360 -1.38 -9.98 17.77
C ILE A 360 -0.30 -10.11 16.68
N PHE A 361 -0.35 -11.17 15.87
CA PHE A 361 0.56 -11.34 14.73
C PHE A 361 0.54 -10.11 13.82
N LEU A 362 -0.64 -9.66 13.37
CA LEU A 362 -0.78 -8.53 12.45
C LEU A 362 -0.27 -7.22 13.03
N ILE A 363 -0.48 -6.97 14.33
CA ILE A 363 0.03 -5.78 15.01
C ILE A 363 1.57 -5.77 14.95
N PHE A 364 2.24 -6.82 15.39
CA PHE A 364 3.70 -6.89 15.41
C PHE A 364 4.30 -6.89 14.00
N ASN A 365 3.73 -7.68 13.09
CA ASN A 365 4.19 -7.81 11.72
C ASN A 365 4.05 -6.50 10.93
N SER A 366 2.93 -5.80 11.09
CA SER A 366 2.68 -4.52 10.43
C SER A 366 3.47 -3.36 11.06
N SER A 367 3.84 -3.45 12.33
CA SER A 367 4.72 -2.47 12.98
C SER A 367 6.15 -2.48 12.40
N ALA A 368 6.64 -3.63 11.93
CA ALA A 368 7.96 -3.75 11.31
C ALA A 368 8.02 -3.13 9.90
N LEU A 369 6.91 -3.11 9.15
CA LEU A 369 6.89 -2.69 7.74
C LEU A 369 7.36 -1.25 7.49
N PRO A 370 6.88 -0.21 8.21
CA PRO A 370 7.32 1.17 8.00
C PRO A 370 8.82 1.35 8.28
N LEU A 371 9.34 0.64 9.28
CA LEU A 371 10.75 0.70 9.65
C LEU A 371 11.64 0.07 8.58
N ILE A 372 11.27 -1.12 8.07
CA ILE A 372 11.98 -1.78 6.97
C ILE A 372 11.95 -0.92 5.70
N GLN A 373 10.80 -0.31 5.40
CA GLN A 373 10.66 0.60 4.27
C GLN A 373 11.55 1.82 4.40
N GLY A 374 11.64 2.40 5.59
CA GLY A 374 12.52 3.52 5.88
C GLY A 374 14.00 3.15 5.69
N ILE A 375 14.42 1.98 6.18
CA ILE A 375 15.78 1.47 5.98
C ILE A 375 16.07 1.27 4.48
N LEU A 376 15.15 0.65 3.74
CA LEU A 376 15.29 0.43 2.31
C LEU A 376 15.52 1.74 1.54
N ILE A 377 14.81 2.81 1.90
CA ILE A 377 14.97 4.12 1.27
C ILE A 377 16.31 4.75 1.68
N SER A 378 16.70 4.64 2.96
CA SER A 378 17.95 5.27 3.48
C SER A 378 19.22 4.57 3.01
N CYS A 379 19.13 3.31 2.57
CA CYS A 379 20.28 2.56 2.04
C CYS A 379 20.62 2.90 0.60
N THR A 380 19.79 3.68 -0.09
CA THR A 380 19.97 4.07 -1.49
C THR A 380 20.46 5.50 -1.60
N ASP A 381 21.34 5.76 -2.57
CA ASP A 381 21.74 7.12 -2.91
C ASP A 381 20.50 7.94 -3.30
N LYS A 382 20.51 9.25 -2.98
CA LYS A 382 19.38 10.14 -3.26
C LYS A 382 18.89 10.06 -4.71
N ASN A 383 19.82 9.91 -5.66
CA ASN A 383 19.51 9.81 -7.09
C ASN A 383 18.85 8.47 -7.47
N LEU A 384 19.12 7.40 -6.72
CA LEU A 384 18.59 6.05 -6.95
C LEU A 384 17.37 5.71 -6.10
N SER A 385 17.04 6.55 -5.14
CA SER A 385 15.99 6.32 -4.14
C SER A 385 14.62 6.09 -4.79
N ALA A 386 14.24 6.90 -5.78
CA ALA A 386 12.96 6.74 -6.49
C ALA A 386 12.90 5.42 -7.27
N THR A 387 13.97 5.08 -8.01
CA THR A 387 14.09 3.82 -8.76
C THR A 387 14.10 2.62 -7.82
N GLY A 388 14.84 2.71 -6.71
CA GLY A 388 14.91 1.67 -5.70
C GLY A 388 13.55 1.41 -5.03
N PHE A 389 12.81 2.47 -4.71
CA PHE A 389 11.47 2.33 -4.13
C PHE A 389 10.45 1.74 -5.12
N ALA A 390 10.47 2.19 -6.37
CA ALA A 390 9.60 1.66 -7.43
C ALA A 390 9.86 0.16 -7.67
N PHE A 391 11.12 -0.23 -7.77
CA PHE A 391 11.52 -1.63 -7.93
C PHE A 391 11.12 -2.47 -6.71
N ALA A 392 11.36 -1.99 -5.49
CA ALA A 392 10.96 -2.69 -4.29
C ALA A 392 9.43 -2.87 -4.19
N SER A 393 8.67 -1.87 -4.60
CA SER A 393 7.21 -1.95 -4.66
C SER A 393 6.74 -2.99 -5.68
N THR A 394 7.37 -3.04 -6.85
CA THR A 394 7.10 -4.04 -7.89
C THR A 394 7.40 -5.45 -7.41
N CYS A 395 8.58 -5.69 -6.83
CA CYS A 395 8.97 -6.99 -6.24
C CYS A 395 8.00 -7.39 -5.12
N THR A 396 7.63 -6.46 -4.26
CA THR A 396 6.66 -6.71 -3.20
C THR A 396 5.31 -7.15 -3.79
N GLN A 397 4.78 -6.49 -4.80
CA GLN A 397 3.52 -6.88 -5.44
C GLN A 397 3.60 -8.27 -6.09
N LEU A 398 4.68 -8.60 -6.78
CA LEU A 398 4.87 -9.92 -7.39
C LEU A 398 5.00 -11.03 -6.34
N ALA A 399 5.88 -10.83 -5.36
CA ALA A 399 6.16 -11.83 -4.33
C ALA A 399 4.97 -12.05 -3.38
N THR A 400 4.13 -11.03 -3.18
CA THR A 400 3.05 -11.08 -2.18
C THR A 400 1.74 -11.57 -2.76
N ALA A 401 1.08 -10.71 -3.51
CA ALA A 401 -0.24 -11.00 -4.03
C ALA A 401 -0.16 -11.90 -5.28
N GLY A 402 1.01 -11.98 -5.93
CA GLY A 402 1.22 -12.83 -7.10
C GLY A 402 1.43 -14.30 -6.77
N THR A 403 2.17 -14.60 -5.72
CA THR A 403 2.58 -15.99 -5.45
C THR A 403 1.89 -16.60 -4.23
N THR A 404 1.75 -15.86 -3.14
CA THR A 404 1.31 -16.42 -1.86
C THR A 404 -0.11 -17.01 -1.86
N PRO A 405 -1.14 -16.40 -2.49
CA PRO A 405 -2.46 -17.00 -2.52
C PRO A 405 -2.51 -18.30 -3.33
N MET A 406 -1.76 -18.37 -4.41
CA MET A 406 -1.70 -19.57 -5.26
C MET A 406 -0.95 -20.72 -4.57
N ILE A 407 0.17 -20.42 -3.89
CA ILE A 407 0.94 -21.40 -3.13
C ILE A 407 0.09 -21.98 -2.00
N TYR A 408 -0.61 -21.13 -1.25
CA TYR A 408 -1.55 -21.59 -0.22
C TYR A 408 -2.61 -22.52 -0.82
N GLY A 409 -3.24 -22.12 -1.93
CA GLY A 409 -4.25 -22.92 -2.62
C GLY A 409 -3.72 -24.28 -3.08
N PHE A 410 -2.49 -24.32 -3.62
CA PHE A 410 -1.83 -25.57 -4.03
C PHE A 410 -1.59 -26.52 -2.86
N ILE A 411 -1.08 -26.00 -1.74
CA ILE A 411 -0.88 -26.81 -0.52
C ILE A 411 -2.22 -27.33 0.00
N ASN A 412 -3.23 -26.45 0.03
CA ASN A 412 -4.56 -26.79 0.52
C ASN A 412 -5.21 -27.86 -0.36
N ASP A 413 -5.21 -27.74 -1.69
CA ASP A 413 -5.75 -28.75 -2.61
C ASP A 413 -5.12 -30.13 -2.40
N LYS A 414 -3.81 -30.17 -2.13
CA LYS A 414 -3.07 -31.42 -1.98
C LYS A 414 -3.27 -32.11 -0.62
N PHE A 415 -3.40 -31.32 0.45
CA PHE A 415 -3.33 -31.84 1.81
C PHE A 415 -4.60 -31.64 2.65
N LYS A 416 -5.59 -30.85 2.22
CA LYS A 416 -6.77 -30.48 3.03
C LYS A 416 -7.57 -31.68 3.59
N ASN A 417 -7.61 -32.79 2.86
CA ASN A 417 -8.35 -33.97 3.32
C ASN A 417 -7.70 -34.66 4.53
N LYS A 418 -6.38 -34.60 4.65
CA LYS A 418 -5.64 -35.24 5.74
C LYS A 418 -5.18 -34.24 6.80
N TYR A 419 -4.76 -33.06 6.36
CA TYR A 419 -4.20 -32.01 7.23
C TYR A 419 -4.75 -30.63 6.84
N PRO A 420 -6.01 -30.31 7.18
CA PRO A 420 -6.67 -29.09 6.74
C PRO A 420 -6.01 -27.77 7.23
N TRP A 421 -5.25 -27.83 8.31
CA TRP A 421 -4.50 -26.73 8.90
C TRP A 421 -3.13 -26.48 8.24
N LEU A 422 -2.62 -27.46 7.47
CA LEU A 422 -1.23 -27.48 6.98
C LEU A 422 -0.91 -26.28 6.08
N ALA A 423 -1.83 -25.89 5.19
CA ALA A 423 -1.63 -24.76 4.29
C ALA A 423 -1.39 -23.45 5.07
N MET A 424 -2.19 -23.22 6.13
CA MET A 424 -2.04 -22.02 6.97
C MET A 424 -0.71 -22.05 7.73
N VAL A 425 -0.37 -23.16 8.39
CA VAL A 425 0.89 -23.29 9.13
C VAL A 425 2.10 -23.15 8.20
N SER A 426 2.10 -23.85 7.04
CA SER A 426 3.20 -23.78 6.08
C SER A 426 3.47 -22.36 5.58
N MET A 427 2.40 -21.64 5.23
CA MET A 427 2.55 -20.25 4.78
C MET A 427 3.01 -19.32 5.90
N MET A 428 2.40 -19.43 7.08
CA MET A 428 2.75 -18.55 8.20
C MET A 428 4.15 -18.84 8.76
N SER A 429 4.64 -20.08 8.67
CA SER A 429 6.01 -20.44 9.08
C SER A 429 7.09 -19.78 8.22
N LEU A 430 6.78 -19.36 6.99
CA LEU A 430 7.71 -18.58 6.17
C LEU A 430 8.14 -17.27 6.84
N ASN A 431 7.36 -16.78 7.81
CA ASN A 431 7.74 -15.60 8.59
C ASN A 431 9.05 -15.76 9.36
N LEU A 432 9.40 -17.01 9.75
CA LEU A 432 10.67 -17.32 10.38
C LEU A 432 11.87 -16.96 9.51
N PHE A 433 11.75 -17.05 8.18
CA PHE A 433 12.85 -16.71 7.29
C PHE A 433 13.14 -15.20 7.24
N ALA A 434 12.18 -14.36 7.62
CA ALA A 434 12.40 -12.92 7.71
C ALA A 434 13.33 -12.56 8.90
N VAL A 435 13.31 -13.36 9.98
CA VAL A 435 14.09 -13.07 11.20
C VAL A 435 15.60 -13.10 10.94
N PRO A 436 16.21 -14.19 10.39
CA PRO A 436 17.65 -14.20 10.12
C PRO A 436 18.05 -13.13 9.10
N LEU A 437 17.24 -12.84 8.09
CA LEU A 437 17.51 -11.77 7.13
C LEU A 437 17.58 -10.41 7.82
N LEU A 438 16.69 -10.15 8.77
CA LEU A 438 16.69 -8.91 9.55
C LEU A 438 17.83 -8.86 10.58
N ILE A 439 18.27 -9.99 11.11
CA ILE A 439 19.48 -10.06 11.95
C ILE A 439 20.70 -9.67 11.12
N PHE A 440 20.88 -10.26 9.93
CA PHE A 440 21.97 -9.87 9.02
C PHE A 440 21.91 -8.41 8.65
N LEU A 441 20.71 -7.89 8.35
CA LEU A 441 20.48 -6.48 8.07
C LEU A 441 20.94 -5.60 9.25
N ALA A 442 20.57 -5.95 10.49
CA ALA A 442 20.93 -5.21 11.69
C ALA A 442 22.44 -5.21 11.93
N ILE A 443 23.12 -6.35 11.75
CA ILE A 443 24.57 -6.48 11.89
C ILE A 443 25.30 -5.63 10.84
N LEU A 444 24.95 -5.78 9.56
CA LEU A 444 25.57 -5.03 8.48
C LEU A 444 25.38 -3.51 8.64
N ARG A 445 24.19 -3.11 9.07
CA ARG A 445 23.87 -1.71 9.29
C ARG A 445 24.65 -1.12 10.45
N ASN A 446 24.76 -1.85 11.57
CA ASN A 446 25.55 -1.39 12.70
C ASN A 446 27.03 -1.26 12.34
N LYS A 447 27.58 -2.23 11.56
CA LYS A 447 28.97 -2.14 11.07
C LYS A 447 29.18 -0.90 10.21
N LYS A 448 28.23 -0.57 9.33
CA LYS A 448 28.31 0.68 8.53
C LYS A 448 28.35 1.94 9.40
N PHE A 449 27.53 2.00 10.46
CA PHE A 449 27.56 3.13 11.41
C PHE A 449 28.90 3.23 12.15
N ASP A 450 29.48 2.09 12.59
CA ASP A 450 30.79 2.06 13.24
C ASP A 450 31.90 2.57 12.30
N GLU A 451 31.84 2.23 11.02
CA GLU A 451 32.78 2.70 9.99
C GLU A 451 32.61 4.22 9.71
N GLU A 452 31.38 4.71 9.68
CA GLU A 452 31.09 6.14 9.49
C GLU A 452 31.53 6.98 10.69
N GLU A 453 31.36 6.46 11.90
CA GLU A 453 31.80 7.11 13.16
C GLU A 453 33.33 7.23 13.19
N LYS A 454 34.05 6.14 12.92
CA LYS A 454 35.52 6.13 12.83
C LYS A 454 36.05 7.10 11.76
N ARG A 455 35.38 7.21 10.61
CA ARG A 455 35.78 8.18 9.57
C ARG A 455 35.60 9.62 10.02
N LYS A 456 34.54 9.89 10.80
CA LYS A 456 34.33 11.26 11.34
C LYS A 456 35.41 11.62 12.36
N GLU A 457 35.73 10.68 13.27
CA GLU A 457 36.80 10.87 14.24
C GLU A 457 38.14 11.16 13.56
N GLN A 458 38.51 10.38 12.54
CA GLN A 458 39.72 10.60 11.75
C GLN A 458 39.74 11.96 11.02
N LEU A 459 38.57 12.41 10.52
CA LEU A 459 38.45 13.71 9.85
C LEU A 459 38.51 14.89 10.84
N GLU A 460 38.07 14.68 12.08
CA GLU A 460 38.22 15.70 13.15
C GLU A 460 39.66 15.80 13.62
N GLU A 461 40.35 14.68 13.84
CA GLU A 461 41.78 14.65 14.16
C GLU A 461 42.64 15.33 13.08
N LEU A 462 42.30 15.14 11.79
CA LEU A 462 43.00 15.77 10.66
C LEU A 462 42.73 17.29 10.54
N LYS A 463 41.70 17.81 11.20
CA LYS A 463 41.41 19.26 11.23
C LYS A 463 42.03 19.98 12.41
N GLU A 464 42.42 19.25 13.45
CA GLU A 464 43.10 19.79 14.63
C GLU A 464 44.62 19.83 14.46
N VAL A 465 45.17 19.20 13.41
CA VAL A 465 46.58 19.29 12.97
C VAL A 465 46.70 20.33 11.85
#